data_f98b2d0cf6f1f5dd3fac72ed546201ae
#
_entry.id   f98b2d0cf6f1f5dd3fac72ed546201ae
#
_cell.length_a   1.000
_cell.length_b   1.000
_cell.length_c   1.000
_cell.angle_alpha   90.00
_cell.angle_beta   90.00
_cell.angle_gamma   90.00
#
_symmetry.space_group_name_H-M   'P 1'
#
loop_
_entity.id
_entity.type
_entity.pdbx_description
1 polymer ?
#
loop_
_entity_poly.entity_id
_entity_poly.type
_entity_poly.pdbx_seq_one_letter_code
_entity_poly.pdbx_strand_id
1 'polypeptide(L)'
;MNLRPYQEQAADFLFERDRAMILAPVGAGKTAITLVAMRDALHHGIVNRFLVLAPKRVAESVWAAEAAKWSPTLKIAVAVGTPKQRLAAFNSVADVVVTNYDNLQSLPHLNFDGIVFDELTRLKNPSGARFKALHKLIDCKVRWGLTGSFTSNGLEDVFGQCKIIDQTLLGRSKGAFQQQYFVLVNKDFGEWAPRPGSLEKVMAVIKPATFVLTGQSSETQLHTVEVRCDMDMANYKTMKEEFVLEGIAAVNAAVVVGKLQQLASGFIYDTKVVAADTPGRFTTTQTPVWYSSHKFDRLDELLQENQHANTIIAYTYKEELAELKRRYPKAQTLDDAGVIERWNAGKVELLLVHPKSAGHGLNLQYGGSKIVFLSLPWSLELYEQTIGRLHRSGQTQDVWCYVMLTNKTVDERIWAALHDKRTVSDIAMGELC
;
A
#
# COMPACT_ATOMS: atom_id res chain seq x y z
N MET A 1 -22.93 -16.87 -3.46
CA MET A 1 -23.06 -15.43 -3.16
C MET A 1 -23.20 -14.69 -4.48
N ASN A 2 -23.99 -13.61 -4.54
CA ASN A 2 -24.16 -12.81 -5.75
C ASN A 2 -23.37 -11.51 -5.58
N LEU A 3 -22.79 -11.03 -6.67
CA LEU A 3 -22.18 -9.71 -6.72
C LEU A 3 -23.26 -8.63 -6.53
N ARG A 4 -22.86 -7.45 -6.06
CA ARG A 4 -23.72 -6.26 -6.08
C ARG A 4 -23.81 -5.73 -7.52
N PRO A 5 -24.85 -4.99 -7.93
CA PRO A 5 -25.02 -4.54 -9.31
C PRO A 5 -23.79 -3.81 -9.89
N TYR A 6 -23.14 -2.93 -9.12
CA TYR A 6 -21.94 -2.25 -9.54
C TYR A 6 -20.71 -3.18 -9.71
N GLN A 7 -20.67 -4.28 -8.94
CA GLN A 7 -19.62 -5.29 -9.05
C GLN A 7 -19.84 -6.18 -10.29
N GLU A 8 -21.08 -6.47 -10.63
CA GLU A 8 -21.44 -7.17 -11.87
C GLU A 8 -21.01 -6.35 -13.09
N GLN A 9 -21.35 -5.07 -13.15
CA GLN A 9 -20.90 -4.16 -14.22
C GLN A 9 -19.37 -4.12 -14.34
N ALA A 10 -18.63 -4.13 -13.23
CA ALA A 10 -17.18 -4.16 -13.26
C ALA A 10 -16.63 -5.51 -13.72
N ALA A 11 -17.28 -6.62 -13.42
CA ALA A 11 -16.92 -7.96 -13.89
C ALA A 11 -17.15 -8.07 -15.40
N ASP A 12 -18.29 -7.59 -15.88
CA ASP A 12 -18.61 -7.52 -17.32
C ASP A 12 -17.61 -6.66 -18.08
N PHE A 13 -17.22 -5.50 -17.51
CA PHE A 13 -16.21 -4.62 -18.09
C PHE A 13 -14.85 -5.32 -18.29
N LEU A 14 -14.41 -6.14 -17.32
CA LEU A 14 -13.22 -6.95 -17.44
C LEU A 14 -13.39 -8.04 -18.50
N PHE A 15 -14.51 -8.75 -18.45
CA PHE A 15 -14.80 -9.85 -19.38
C PHE A 15 -14.80 -9.42 -20.85
N GLU A 16 -15.34 -8.24 -21.13
CA GLU A 16 -15.43 -7.67 -22.48
C GLU A 16 -14.10 -7.13 -23.04
N ARG A 17 -13.04 -7.05 -22.24
CA ARG A 17 -11.80 -6.35 -22.61
C ARG A 17 -10.54 -7.16 -22.36
N ASP A 18 -9.71 -7.28 -23.37
CA ASP A 18 -8.39 -7.91 -23.24
C ASP A 18 -7.44 -7.07 -22.34
N ARG A 19 -7.61 -5.75 -22.31
CA ARG A 19 -6.81 -4.78 -21.57
C ARG A 19 -7.72 -3.89 -20.74
N ALA A 20 -7.69 -4.06 -19.41
CA ALA A 20 -8.58 -3.31 -18.55
C ALA A 20 -7.98 -3.04 -17.16
N MET A 21 -8.45 -1.99 -16.52
CA MET A 21 -8.08 -1.62 -15.17
C MET A 21 -9.34 -1.36 -14.33
N ILE A 22 -9.31 -1.80 -13.08
CA ILE A 22 -10.32 -1.45 -12.08
C ILE A 22 -9.70 -0.50 -11.07
N LEU A 23 -10.22 0.73 -11.02
CA LEU A 23 -9.93 1.70 -9.97
C LEU A 23 -11.03 1.61 -8.92
N ALA A 24 -10.70 1.15 -7.74
CA ALA A 24 -11.68 0.95 -6.68
C ALA A 24 -11.07 1.07 -5.29
N PRO A 25 -11.74 1.69 -4.33
CA PRO A 25 -11.26 1.82 -2.96
C PRO A 25 -11.00 0.45 -2.30
N VAL A 26 -10.30 0.48 -1.18
CA VAL A 26 -10.10 -0.72 -0.36
C VAL A 26 -11.45 -1.22 0.14
N GLY A 27 -11.70 -2.54 0.02
CA GLY A 27 -12.96 -3.14 0.45
C GLY A 27 -14.09 -3.15 -0.59
N ALA A 28 -13.91 -2.55 -1.76
CA ALA A 28 -14.94 -2.52 -2.83
C ALA A 28 -15.19 -3.88 -3.51
N GLY A 29 -14.44 -4.93 -3.15
CA GLY A 29 -14.64 -6.28 -3.68
C GLY A 29 -13.88 -6.58 -4.97
N LYS A 30 -12.76 -5.88 -5.25
CA LYS A 30 -11.93 -6.10 -6.45
C LYS A 30 -11.64 -7.58 -6.73
N THR A 31 -11.28 -8.34 -5.70
CA THR A 31 -10.98 -9.78 -5.81
C THR A 31 -12.20 -10.59 -6.27
N ALA A 32 -13.38 -10.34 -5.69
CA ALA A 32 -14.62 -11.02 -6.06
C ALA A 32 -15.02 -10.73 -7.52
N ILE A 33 -14.97 -9.45 -7.92
CA ILE A 33 -15.21 -8.97 -9.28
C ILE A 33 -14.32 -9.74 -10.27
N THR A 34 -13.02 -9.77 -9.98
CA THR A 34 -12.03 -10.38 -10.87
C THR A 34 -12.18 -11.91 -10.94
N LEU A 35 -12.51 -12.57 -9.83
CA LEU A 35 -12.77 -14.02 -9.81
C LEU A 35 -13.97 -14.39 -10.67
N VAL A 36 -15.04 -13.61 -10.66
CA VAL A 36 -16.22 -13.83 -11.51
C VAL A 36 -15.83 -13.61 -12.98
N ALA A 37 -15.14 -12.52 -13.32
CA ALA A 37 -14.69 -12.26 -14.69
C ALA A 37 -13.73 -13.35 -15.20
N MET A 38 -12.80 -13.85 -14.36
CA MET A 38 -11.91 -14.95 -14.74
C MET A 38 -12.68 -16.26 -14.99
N ARG A 39 -13.65 -16.60 -14.13
CA ARG A 39 -14.51 -17.78 -14.32
C ARG A 39 -15.19 -17.72 -15.68
N ASP A 40 -15.75 -16.58 -16.01
CA ASP A 40 -16.52 -16.42 -17.24
C ASP A 40 -15.61 -16.42 -18.48
N ALA A 41 -14.41 -15.79 -18.42
CA ALA A 41 -13.41 -15.85 -19.48
C ALA A 41 -12.89 -17.27 -19.75
N LEU A 42 -12.67 -18.06 -18.69
CA LEU A 42 -12.29 -19.48 -18.80
C LEU A 42 -13.44 -20.33 -19.37
N HIS A 43 -14.67 -20.12 -18.91
CA HIS A 43 -15.85 -20.84 -19.38
C HIS A 43 -16.10 -20.64 -20.88
N HIS A 44 -15.89 -19.42 -21.37
CA HIS A 44 -16.07 -19.09 -22.79
C HIS A 44 -14.81 -19.36 -23.64
N GLY A 45 -13.75 -19.93 -23.06
CA GLY A 45 -12.53 -20.27 -23.80
C GLY A 45 -11.72 -19.07 -24.29
N ILE A 46 -11.95 -17.86 -23.73
CA ILE A 46 -11.18 -16.65 -24.06
C ILE A 46 -9.75 -16.79 -23.53
N VAL A 47 -9.61 -17.41 -22.36
CA VAL A 47 -8.37 -17.69 -21.66
C VAL A 47 -8.39 -19.14 -21.22
N ASN A 48 -7.26 -19.85 -21.31
CA ASN A 48 -7.13 -21.22 -20.81
C ASN A 48 -6.60 -21.25 -19.38
N ARG A 49 -5.79 -20.25 -19.00
CA ARG A 49 -5.17 -20.20 -17.68
C ARG A 49 -4.76 -18.80 -17.28
N PHE A 50 -5.05 -18.42 -16.04
CA PHE A 50 -4.67 -17.12 -15.46
C PHE A 50 -3.47 -17.22 -14.51
N LEU A 51 -2.61 -16.19 -14.55
CA LEU A 51 -1.65 -15.87 -13.50
C LEU A 51 -2.16 -14.64 -12.73
N VAL A 52 -2.19 -14.71 -11.41
CA VAL A 52 -2.45 -13.56 -10.54
C VAL A 52 -1.16 -13.19 -9.82
N LEU A 53 -0.76 -11.94 -9.96
CA LEU A 53 0.34 -11.32 -9.21
C LEU A 53 -0.23 -10.43 -8.12
N ALA A 54 0.02 -10.79 -6.87
CA ALA A 54 -0.52 -10.09 -5.71
C ALA A 54 0.56 -9.81 -4.65
N PRO A 55 0.32 -8.92 -3.68
CA PRO A 55 1.16 -8.83 -2.49
C PRO A 55 1.23 -10.18 -1.75
N LYS A 56 2.38 -10.50 -1.12
CA LYS A 56 2.64 -11.84 -0.58
C LYS A 56 1.51 -12.39 0.29
N ARG A 57 1.05 -11.67 1.32
CA ARG A 57 -0.03 -12.13 2.21
C ARG A 57 -1.36 -12.30 1.48
N VAL A 58 -1.65 -11.46 0.49
CA VAL A 58 -2.85 -11.58 -0.35
C VAL A 58 -2.78 -12.83 -1.22
N ALA A 59 -1.63 -13.10 -1.82
CA ALA A 59 -1.39 -14.30 -2.59
C ALA A 59 -1.51 -15.56 -1.73
N GLU A 60 -1.02 -15.54 -0.49
CA GLU A 60 -1.02 -16.67 0.43
C GLU A 60 -2.42 -17.07 0.94
N SER A 61 -3.30 -16.09 1.20
CA SER A 61 -4.52 -16.37 1.98
C SER A 61 -5.82 -15.83 1.36
N VAL A 62 -5.77 -14.73 0.59
CA VAL A 62 -7.02 -14.05 0.18
C VAL A 62 -7.62 -14.66 -1.08
N TRP A 63 -6.84 -14.81 -2.14
CA TRP A 63 -7.37 -15.26 -3.44
C TRP A 63 -8.03 -16.62 -3.40
N ALA A 64 -7.40 -17.61 -2.74
CA ALA A 64 -7.98 -18.94 -2.62
C ALA A 64 -9.25 -18.95 -1.74
N ALA A 65 -9.24 -18.22 -0.62
CA ALA A 65 -10.40 -18.11 0.28
C ALA A 65 -11.58 -17.39 -0.39
N GLU A 66 -11.32 -16.32 -1.14
CA GLU A 66 -12.37 -15.59 -1.87
C GLU A 66 -12.88 -16.41 -3.07
N ALA A 67 -12.03 -17.17 -3.75
CA ALA A 67 -12.46 -18.05 -4.83
C ALA A 67 -13.46 -19.11 -4.36
N ALA A 68 -13.24 -19.71 -3.19
CA ALA A 68 -14.17 -20.67 -2.60
C ALA A 68 -15.55 -20.07 -2.33
N LYS A 69 -15.66 -18.76 -2.11
CA LYS A 69 -16.93 -18.04 -1.86
C LYS A 69 -17.62 -17.61 -3.15
N TRP A 70 -16.85 -17.00 -4.09
CA TRP A 70 -17.40 -16.29 -5.24
C TRP A 70 -17.38 -17.09 -6.53
N SER A 71 -16.44 -18.02 -6.68
CA SER A 71 -16.24 -18.84 -7.88
C SER A 71 -15.71 -20.22 -7.50
N PRO A 72 -16.51 -21.05 -6.78
CA PRO A 72 -16.05 -22.33 -6.21
C PRO A 72 -15.65 -23.36 -7.28
N THR A 73 -16.01 -23.14 -8.53
CA THR A 73 -15.60 -24.00 -9.67
C THR A 73 -14.17 -23.76 -10.12
N LEU A 74 -13.55 -22.61 -9.75
CA LEU A 74 -12.18 -22.30 -10.12
C LEU A 74 -11.17 -23.07 -9.26
N LYS A 75 -10.27 -23.77 -9.92
CA LYS A 75 -9.13 -24.43 -9.25
C LYS A 75 -8.00 -23.43 -9.08
N ILE A 76 -7.72 -23.06 -7.84
CA ILE A 76 -6.66 -22.10 -7.48
C ILE A 76 -5.44 -22.84 -6.98
N ALA A 77 -4.25 -22.54 -7.53
CA ALA A 77 -2.97 -22.97 -6.98
C ALA A 77 -2.19 -21.76 -6.44
N VAL A 78 -1.71 -21.87 -5.21
CA VAL A 78 -0.92 -20.80 -4.56
C VAL A 78 0.56 -21.11 -4.69
N ALA A 79 1.27 -20.33 -5.49
CA ALA A 79 2.70 -20.49 -5.80
C ALA A 79 3.55 -19.58 -4.89
N VAL A 80 3.52 -19.84 -3.58
CA VAL A 80 4.29 -19.14 -2.54
C VAL A 80 5.06 -20.17 -1.70
N GLY A 81 6.04 -19.75 -0.91
CA GLY A 81 6.87 -20.62 -0.07
C GLY A 81 8.18 -21.02 -0.75
N THR A 82 8.62 -22.26 -0.55
CA THR A 82 9.90 -22.78 -1.08
C THR A 82 9.89 -22.89 -2.62
N PRO A 83 11.06 -22.88 -3.29
CA PRO A 83 11.13 -23.06 -4.75
C PRO A 83 10.41 -24.33 -5.23
N LYS A 84 10.50 -25.42 -4.49
CA LYS A 84 9.83 -26.70 -4.81
C LYS A 84 8.30 -26.58 -4.75
N GLN A 85 7.76 -25.91 -3.73
CA GLN A 85 6.32 -25.67 -3.59
C GLN A 85 5.81 -24.76 -4.72
N ARG A 86 6.53 -23.69 -5.04
CA ARG A 86 6.17 -22.81 -6.15
C ARG A 86 6.14 -23.54 -7.49
N LEU A 87 7.19 -24.31 -7.79
CA LEU A 87 7.25 -25.08 -9.03
C LEU A 87 6.11 -26.10 -9.13
N ALA A 88 5.77 -26.78 -8.05
CA ALA A 88 4.62 -27.69 -8.02
C ALA A 88 3.30 -26.98 -8.32
N ALA A 89 3.07 -25.78 -7.77
CA ALA A 89 1.89 -24.98 -8.06
C ALA A 89 1.84 -24.52 -9.53
N PHE A 90 2.96 -24.08 -10.11
CA PHE A 90 3.04 -23.71 -11.52
C PHE A 90 2.77 -24.88 -12.47
N ASN A 91 3.19 -26.09 -12.11
CA ASN A 91 3.00 -27.32 -12.90
C ASN A 91 1.64 -28.00 -12.63
N SER A 92 0.81 -27.46 -11.73
CA SER A 92 -0.51 -28.02 -11.44
C SER A 92 -1.48 -27.76 -12.61
N VAL A 93 -2.58 -28.53 -12.63
CA VAL A 93 -3.71 -28.35 -13.57
C VAL A 93 -4.72 -27.30 -13.07
N ALA A 94 -4.26 -26.31 -12.31
CA ALA A 94 -5.10 -25.24 -11.81
C ALA A 94 -5.46 -24.24 -12.92
N ASP A 95 -6.68 -23.72 -12.86
CA ASP A 95 -7.19 -22.69 -13.77
C ASP A 95 -6.50 -21.34 -13.51
N VAL A 96 -6.18 -21.08 -12.23
CA VAL A 96 -5.56 -19.85 -11.78
C VAL A 96 -4.38 -20.17 -10.87
N VAL A 97 -3.22 -19.62 -11.17
CA VAL A 97 -2.05 -19.66 -10.30
C VAL A 97 -1.84 -18.29 -9.68
N VAL A 98 -1.74 -18.23 -8.37
CA VAL A 98 -1.54 -16.99 -7.63
C VAL A 98 -0.13 -16.97 -7.04
N THR A 99 0.64 -15.92 -7.30
CA THR A 99 1.98 -15.75 -6.73
C THR A 99 2.23 -14.28 -6.33
N ASN A 100 3.35 -14.01 -5.67
CA ASN A 100 3.69 -12.67 -5.26
C ASN A 100 4.76 -12.04 -6.17
N TYR A 101 4.77 -10.70 -6.22
CA TYR A 101 5.70 -9.93 -7.05
C TYR A 101 7.19 -10.20 -6.80
N ASP A 102 7.58 -10.67 -5.61
CA ASP A 102 8.98 -10.91 -5.28
C ASP A 102 9.50 -12.23 -5.89
N ASN A 103 8.58 -13.10 -6.32
CA ASN A 103 8.92 -14.37 -6.98
C ASN A 103 9.18 -14.25 -8.49
N LEU A 104 8.99 -13.06 -9.08
CA LEU A 104 9.07 -12.83 -10.53
C LEU A 104 10.40 -13.24 -11.18
N GLN A 105 11.52 -13.10 -10.45
CA GLN A 105 12.84 -13.45 -10.97
C GLN A 105 13.07 -14.97 -11.10
N SER A 106 12.23 -15.78 -10.45
CA SER A 106 12.31 -17.24 -10.42
C SER A 106 11.11 -17.93 -11.08
N LEU A 107 10.35 -17.20 -11.90
CA LEU A 107 9.22 -17.77 -12.62
C LEU A 107 9.71 -18.69 -13.75
N PRO A 108 9.14 -19.89 -13.90
CA PRO A 108 9.36 -20.70 -15.09
C PRO A 108 8.75 -20.02 -16.33
N HIS A 109 9.06 -20.52 -17.52
CA HIS A 109 8.39 -20.09 -18.74
C HIS A 109 6.87 -20.20 -18.57
N LEU A 110 6.16 -19.07 -18.71
CA LEU A 110 4.77 -18.97 -18.34
C LEU A 110 3.86 -19.25 -19.55
N ASN A 111 3.14 -20.36 -19.51
CA ASN A 111 2.02 -20.63 -20.41
C ASN A 111 0.71 -20.12 -19.78
N PHE A 112 0.56 -18.80 -19.75
CA PHE A 112 -0.66 -18.13 -19.29
C PHE A 112 -1.17 -17.21 -20.39
N ASP A 113 -2.46 -17.29 -20.69
CA ASP A 113 -3.13 -16.44 -21.67
C ASP A 113 -3.66 -15.17 -21.02
N GLY A 114 -3.88 -15.21 -19.71
CA GLY A 114 -4.35 -14.08 -18.92
C GLY A 114 -3.46 -13.80 -17.71
N ILE A 115 -3.24 -12.50 -17.41
CA ILE A 115 -2.56 -12.04 -16.19
C ILE A 115 -3.41 -10.99 -15.49
N VAL A 116 -3.52 -11.12 -14.16
CA VAL A 116 -4.11 -10.13 -13.27
C VAL A 116 -3.03 -9.55 -12.37
N PHE A 117 -2.96 -8.24 -12.32
CA PHE A 117 -2.07 -7.48 -11.45
C PHE A 117 -2.87 -6.90 -10.27
N ASP A 118 -2.85 -7.57 -9.14
CA ASP A 118 -3.47 -7.08 -7.91
C ASP A 118 -2.51 -6.10 -7.22
N GLU A 119 -2.99 -4.91 -6.86
CA GLU A 119 -2.21 -3.77 -6.40
C GLU A 119 -1.23 -3.26 -7.47
N LEU A 120 -1.80 -2.75 -8.57
CA LEU A 120 -1.07 -2.29 -9.77
C LEU A 120 -0.03 -1.19 -9.47
N THR A 121 -0.20 -0.42 -8.38
CA THR A 121 0.78 0.55 -7.86
C THR A 121 2.18 -0.03 -7.65
N ARG A 122 2.29 -1.35 -7.46
CA ARG A 122 3.59 -2.04 -7.37
C ARG A 122 4.42 -2.00 -8.64
N LEU A 123 3.81 -1.67 -9.77
CA LEU A 123 4.42 -1.58 -11.10
C LEU A 123 4.52 -0.15 -11.63
N LYS A 124 4.26 0.86 -10.83
CA LYS A 124 4.31 2.28 -11.19
C LYS A 124 5.68 2.74 -11.71
N ASN A 125 6.77 2.10 -11.29
CA ASN A 125 8.12 2.41 -11.75
C ASN A 125 8.56 1.47 -12.90
N PRO A 126 8.54 1.90 -14.18
CA PRO A 126 8.92 1.06 -15.31
C PRO A 126 10.42 0.75 -15.37
N SER A 127 11.25 1.45 -14.62
CA SER A 127 12.70 1.18 -14.48
C SER A 127 13.00 0.16 -13.39
N GLY A 128 12.02 -0.19 -12.55
CA GLY A 128 12.19 -1.12 -11.45
C GLY A 128 12.42 -2.56 -11.89
N ALA A 129 13.13 -3.34 -11.08
CA ALA A 129 13.47 -4.73 -11.38
C ALA A 129 12.23 -5.61 -11.61
N ARG A 130 11.16 -5.42 -10.83
CA ARG A 130 9.88 -6.13 -10.97
C ARG A 130 9.24 -5.87 -12.34
N PHE A 131 9.17 -4.61 -12.74
CA PHE A 131 8.60 -4.24 -14.05
C PHE A 131 9.42 -4.83 -15.20
N LYS A 132 10.74 -4.72 -15.16
CA LYS A 132 11.65 -5.27 -16.19
C LYS A 132 11.55 -6.80 -16.32
N ALA A 133 11.44 -7.50 -15.20
CA ALA A 133 11.26 -8.95 -15.18
C ALA A 133 9.93 -9.33 -15.86
N LEU A 134 8.83 -8.66 -15.47
CA LEU A 134 7.52 -8.91 -16.05
C LEU A 134 7.44 -8.57 -17.54
N HIS A 135 7.95 -7.42 -17.93
CA HIS A 135 7.84 -6.95 -19.31
C HIS A 135 8.48 -7.91 -20.34
N LYS A 136 9.47 -8.68 -19.93
CA LYS A 136 10.10 -9.73 -20.76
C LYS A 136 9.29 -11.03 -20.82
N LEU A 137 8.45 -11.26 -19.82
CA LEU A 137 7.71 -12.53 -19.64
C LEU A 137 6.26 -12.44 -20.15
N ILE A 138 5.74 -11.21 -20.36
CA ILE A 138 4.35 -11.00 -20.68
C ILE A 138 4.15 -11.00 -22.19
N ASP A 139 3.77 -12.15 -22.73
CA ASP A 139 3.16 -12.29 -24.04
C ASP A 139 1.78 -12.95 -23.88
N CYS A 140 0.90 -12.30 -23.09
CA CYS A 140 -0.45 -12.83 -22.86
C CYS A 140 -1.50 -11.89 -23.42
N LYS A 141 -2.59 -12.52 -23.91
CA LYS A 141 -3.71 -11.84 -24.53
C LYS A 141 -4.42 -10.91 -23.54
N VAL A 142 -4.81 -11.46 -22.39
CA VAL A 142 -5.59 -10.73 -21.37
C VAL A 142 -4.68 -10.18 -20.27
N ARG A 143 -4.80 -8.89 -19.97
CA ARG A 143 -4.10 -8.22 -18.88
C ARG A 143 -5.05 -7.32 -18.12
N TRP A 144 -5.34 -7.66 -16.87
CA TRP A 144 -6.20 -6.86 -16.00
C TRP A 144 -5.42 -6.32 -14.82
N GLY A 145 -5.65 -5.05 -14.49
CA GLY A 145 -5.01 -4.37 -13.37
C GLY A 145 -6.01 -3.90 -12.33
N LEU A 146 -5.70 -4.12 -11.06
CA LEU A 146 -6.52 -3.69 -9.93
C LEU A 146 -5.72 -2.69 -9.10
N THR A 147 -6.31 -1.54 -8.82
CA THR A 147 -5.65 -0.49 -8.04
C THR A 147 -6.63 0.29 -7.18
N GLY A 148 -6.16 0.84 -6.07
CA GLY A 148 -6.89 1.80 -5.25
C GLY A 148 -6.66 3.25 -5.68
N SER A 149 -5.55 3.53 -6.38
CA SER A 149 -5.21 4.86 -6.88
C SER A 149 -4.20 4.77 -8.02
N PHE A 150 -4.34 5.61 -9.04
CA PHE A 150 -3.33 5.78 -10.08
C PHE A 150 -2.25 6.80 -9.69
N THR A 151 -2.57 7.77 -8.84
CA THR A 151 -1.77 8.97 -8.59
C THR A 151 -1.29 9.10 -7.14
N SER A 152 -1.10 7.98 -6.44
CA SER A 152 -0.78 7.93 -5.00
C SER A 152 0.48 8.75 -4.59
N ASN A 153 1.43 8.97 -5.51
CA ASN A 153 2.56 9.88 -5.28
C ASN A 153 2.63 11.00 -6.33
N GLY A 154 1.64 11.08 -7.21
CA GLY A 154 1.55 12.08 -8.27
C GLY A 154 1.30 11.46 -9.65
N LEU A 155 1.12 12.32 -10.65
CA LEU A 155 0.75 11.92 -12.02
C LEU A 155 1.76 10.97 -12.70
N GLU A 156 3.04 11.01 -12.32
CA GLU A 156 4.05 10.09 -12.88
C GLU A 156 3.78 8.61 -12.61
N ASP A 157 3.12 8.31 -11.50
CA ASP A 157 2.81 6.93 -11.09
C ASP A 157 1.89 6.21 -12.09
N VAL A 158 1.09 6.97 -12.86
CA VAL A 158 0.14 6.44 -13.85
C VAL A 158 0.85 5.70 -14.99
N PHE A 159 1.98 6.24 -15.45
CA PHE A 159 2.67 5.72 -16.65
C PHE A 159 3.05 4.24 -16.53
N GLY A 160 3.70 3.84 -15.44
CA GLY A 160 4.13 2.45 -15.24
C GLY A 160 2.95 1.49 -15.13
N GLN A 161 1.90 1.91 -14.45
CA GLN A 161 0.67 1.14 -14.26
C GLN A 161 -0.05 0.89 -15.60
N CYS A 162 -0.21 1.92 -16.41
CA CYS A 162 -0.82 1.78 -17.72
C CYS A 162 0.06 0.99 -18.68
N LYS A 163 1.37 1.22 -18.69
CA LYS A 163 2.31 0.56 -19.60
C LYS A 163 2.31 -0.96 -19.47
N ILE A 164 2.14 -1.52 -18.28
CA ILE A 164 2.12 -2.97 -18.09
C ILE A 164 0.82 -3.59 -18.62
N ILE A 165 -0.26 -2.85 -18.57
CA ILE A 165 -1.57 -3.27 -19.08
C ILE A 165 -1.60 -3.09 -20.59
N ASP A 166 -1.38 -1.87 -21.07
CA ASP A 166 -1.39 -1.53 -22.49
C ASP A 166 -0.37 -0.42 -22.80
N GLN A 167 0.62 -0.75 -23.61
CA GLN A 167 1.69 0.18 -24.01
C GLN A 167 1.21 1.29 -24.94
N THR A 168 0.01 1.17 -25.52
CA THR A 168 -0.52 2.13 -26.48
C THR A 168 -1.19 3.33 -25.78
N LEU A 169 -1.65 3.17 -24.53
CA LEU A 169 -2.38 4.22 -23.82
C LEU A 169 -1.54 5.49 -23.61
N LEU A 170 -0.40 5.40 -22.95
CA LEU A 170 0.44 6.55 -22.60
C LEU A 170 1.81 6.53 -23.32
N GLY A 171 1.92 5.74 -24.38
CA GLY A 171 3.13 5.61 -25.19
C GLY A 171 4.18 4.64 -24.62
N ARG A 172 5.25 4.44 -25.40
CA ARG A 172 6.24 3.38 -25.13
C ARG A 172 7.34 3.79 -24.15
N SER A 173 7.57 5.08 -23.95
CA SER A 173 8.73 5.60 -23.22
C SER A 173 8.32 6.59 -22.14
N LYS A 174 8.84 6.41 -20.92
CA LYS A 174 8.64 7.35 -19.81
C LYS A 174 9.13 8.76 -20.16
N GLY A 175 10.24 8.85 -20.91
CA GLY A 175 10.77 10.15 -21.32
C GLY A 175 9.84 10.92 -22.24
N ALA A 176 9.20 10.24 -23.23
CA ALA A 176 8.18 10.86 -24.09
C ALA A 176 6.96 11.31 -23.28
N PHE A 177 6.49 10.48 -22.36
CA PHE A 177 5.40 10.83 -21.44
C PHE A 177 5.75 12.06 -20.59
N GLN A 178 6.95 12.12 -20.02
CA GLN A 178 7.41 13.27 -19.25
C GLN A 178 7.50 14.54 -20.11
N GLN A 179 8.06 14.46 -21.32
CA GLN A 179 8.13 15.61 -22.24
C GLN A 179 6.73 16.12 -22.63
N GLN A 180 5.76 15.25 -22.78
CA GLN A 180 4.41 15.61 -23.18
C GLN A 180 3.60 16.25 -22.05
N TYR A 181 3.68 15.70 -20.84
CA TYR A 181 2.78 16.04 -19.74
C TYR A 181 3.46 16.80 -18.60
N PHE A 182 4.76 16.96 -18.62
CA PHE A 182 5.52 17.60 -17.54
C PHE A 182 6.43 18.72 -18.06
N VAL A 183 6.88 19.56 -17.16
CA VAL A 183 7.95 20.54 -17.35
C VAL A 183 9.11 20.22 -16.41
N LEU A 184 10.33 20.33 -16.90
CA LEU A 184 11.52 20.16 -16.10
C LEU A 184 11.73 21.43 -15.26
N VAL A 185 11.52 21.33 -13.95
CA VAL A 185 11.59 22.48 -13.02
C VAL A 185 12.98 22.61 -12.41
N ASN A 186 13.71 21.50 -12.29
CA ASN A 186 15.08 21.51 -11.80
C ASN A 186 15.93 20.54 -12.63
N LYS A 187 16.82 21.12 -13.45
CA LYS A 187 17.66 20.34 -14.37
C LYS A 187 18.75 19.55 -13.64
N ASP A 188 19.31 20.11 -12.57
CA ASP A 188 20.43 19.51 -11.84
C ASP A 188 20.00 18.27 -11.05
N PHE A 189 18.75 18.26 -10.59
CA PHE A 189 18.15 17.13 -9.87
C PHE A 189 17.17 16.30 -10.72
N GLY A 190 16.95 16.67 -11.99
CA GLY A 190 16.03 15.98 -12.89
C GLY A 190 14.58 16.01 -12.39
N GLU A 191 14.16 17.10 -11.75
CA GLU A 191 12.85 17.24 -11.14
C GLU A 191 11.81 17.74 -12.15
N TRP A 192 10.70 17.03 -12.26
CA TRP A 192 9.61 17.31 -13.19
C TRP A 192 8.32 17.66 -12.44
N ALA A 193 7.62 18.69 -12.92
CA ALA A 193 6.28 19.05 -12.44
C ALA A 193 5.24 18.87 -13.55
N PRO A 194 4.01 18.41 -13.25
CA PRO A 194 2.95 18.32 -14.23
C PRO A 194 2.63 19.69 -14.84
N ARG A 195 2.44 19.74 -16.15
CA ARG A 195 1.92 20.94 -16.80
C ARG A 195 0.45 21.16 -16.41
N PRO A 196 -0.07 22.40 -16.40
CA PRO A 196 -1.49 22.67 -16.22
C PRO A 196 -2.35 21.84 -17.20
N GLY A 197 -3.41 21.21 -16.70
CA GLY A 197 -4.30 20.37 -17.50
C GLY A 197 -3.74 18.99 -17.90
N SER A 198 -2.58 18.58 -17.37
CA SER A 198 -1.99 17.28 -17.70
C SER A 198 -2.72 16.12 -17.02
N LEU A 199 -3.23 16.32 -15.82
CA LEU A 199 -3.98 15.32 -15.10
C LEU A 199 -5.23 14.92 -15.89
N GLU A 200 -6.03 15.88 -16.27
CA GLU A 200 -7.28 15.71 -17.05
C GLU A 200 -7.00 15.00 -18.39
N LYS A 201 -5.95 15.43 -19.08
CA LYS A 201 -5.56 14.82 -20.36
C LYS A 201 -5.15 13.36 -20.21
N VAL A 202 -4.35 13.03 -19.21
CA VAL A 202 -3.92 11.65 -18.93
C VAL A 202 -5.11 10.79 -18.53
N MET A 203 -5.99 11.31 -17.66
CA MET A 203 -7.20 10.58 -17.25
C MET A 203 -8.13 10.32 -18.44
N ALA A 204 -8.34 11.30 -19.32
CA ALA A 204 -9.13 11.13 -20.54
C ALA A 204 -8.59 10.00 -21.46
N VAL A 205 -7.27 9.87 -21.57
CA VAL A 205 -6.63 8.81 -22.38
C VAL A 205 -6.87 7.42 -21.78
N ILE A 206 -6.79 7.27 -20.45
CA ILE A 206 -6.91 5.96 -19.79
C ILE A 206 -8.36 5.57 -19.46
N LYS A 207 -9.29 6.52 -19.49
CA LYS A 207 -10.72 6.31 -19.16
C LYS A 207 -11.36 5.13 -19.92
N PRO A 208 -11.17 4.93 -21.24
CA PRO A 208 -11.78 3.82 -21.98
C PRO A 208 -11.33 2.42 -21.49
N ALA A 209 -10.13 2.34 -20.90
CA ALA A 209 -9.55 1.10 -20.38
C ALA A 209 -9.75 0.95 -18.86
N THR A 210 -10.47 1.88 -18.21
CA THR A 210 -10.59 1.93 -16.76
C THR A 210 -12.05 1.94 -16.32
N PHE A 211 -12.42 1.00 -15.46
CA PHE A 211 -13.69 1.04 -14.73
C PHE A 211 -13.47 1.60 -13.33
N VAL A 212 -14.24 2.62 -12.98
CA VAL A 212 -14.16 3.29 -11.67
C VAL A 212 -15.31 2.87 -10.79
N LEU A 213 -15.00 2.33 -9.63
CA LEU A 213 -15.96 2.04 -8.58
C LEU A 213 -16.03 3.21 -7.61
N THR A 214 -17.09 3.99 -7.69
CA THR A 214 -17.36 5.15 -6.81
C THR A 214 -18.20 4.80 -5.58
N GLY A 215 -18.55 3.53 -5.41
CA GLY A 215 -19.42 3.07 -4.33
C GLY A 215 -18.78 3.22 -2.93
N GLN A 216 -19.59 3.58 -1.94
CA GLN A 216 -19.17 3.61 -0.54
C GLN A 216 -18.69 2.22 -0.11
N SER A 217 -17.46 2.13 0.34
CA SER A 217 -16.89 0.89 0.88
C SER A 217 -17.40 0.57 2.29
N SER A 218 -18.01 1.54 2.96
CA SER A 218 -18.53 1.45 4.33
C SER A 218 -19.84 2.23 4.46
N GLU A 219 -20.78 1.73 5.27
CA GLU A 219 -22.01 2.44 5.64
C GLU A 219 -21.77 3.43 6.80
N THR A 220 -20.60 3.38 7.42
CA THR A 220 -20.20 4.22 8.56
C THR A 220 -19.33 5.39 8.11
N GLN A 221 -19.26 6.44 8.96
CA GLN A 221 -18.44 7.61 8.68
C GLN A 221 -17.00 7.42 9.14
N LEU A 222 -16.08 8.11 8.46
CA LEU A 222 -14.68 8.22 8.88
C LEU A 222 -14.44 9.63 9.43
N HIS A 223 -14.09 9.68 10.71
CA HIS A 223 -13.72 10.92 11.39
C HIS A 223 -12.20 10.96 11.55
N THR A 224 -11.56 12.02 11.09
CA THR A 224 -10.12 12.24 11.26
C THR A 224 -9.88 13.36 12.26
N VAL A 225 -9.09 13.08 13.29
CA VAL A 225 -8.79 14.00 14.41
C VAL A 225 -7.28 14.18 14.49
N GLU A 226 -6.83 15.43 14.40
CA GLU A 226 -5.44 15.78 14.69
C GLU A 226 -5.19 15.82 16.19
N VAL A 227 -4.23 15.05 16.66
CA VAL A 227 -3.78 15.03 18.05
C VAL A 227 -2.43 15.73 18.12
N ARG A 228 -2.43 16.97 18.61
CA ARG A 228 -1.23 17.80 18.68
C ARG A 228 -0.38 17.46 19.90
N CYS A 229 0.93 17.41 19.70
CA CYS A 229 1.93 17.15 20.72
C CYS A 229 2.98 18.27 20.71
N ASP A 230 3.47 18.63 21.89
CA ASP A 230 4.58 19.58 22.04
C ASP A 230 5.81 18.87 22.58
N MET A 231 6.99 19.30 22.13
CA MET A 231 8.29 18.82 22.62
C MET A 231 9.29 19.96 22.74
N ASP A 232 10.39 19.75 23.44
CA ASP A 232 11.53 20.66 23.37
C ASP A 232 12.15 20.64 21.97
N MET A 233 12.23 21.79 21.36
CA MET A 233 12.67 21.96 19.97
C MET A 233 14.19 22.12 19.80
N ALA A 234 14.97 22.11 20.88
CA ALA A 234 16.41 22.41 20.81
C ALA A 234 17.13 21.41 19.88
N ASN A 235 17.03 20.11 20.17
CA ASN A 235 17.67 19.05 19.38
C ASN A 235 17.14 18.98 17.93
N TYR A 236 15.84 19.25 17.75
CA TYR A 236 15.21 19.28 16.42
C TYR A 236 15.76 20.41 15.56
N LYS A 237 15.94 21.62 16.12
CA LYS A 237 16.52 22.78 15.44
C LYS A 237 17.98 22.53 15.11
N THR A 238 18.79 22.04 16.05
CA THR A 238 20.20 21.70 15.82
C THR A 238 20.36 20.73 14.65
N MET A 239 19.61 19.61 14.62
CA MET A 239 19.64 18.67 13.51
C MET A 239 19.22 19.31 12.18
N LYS A 240 18.21 20.19 12.20
CA LYS A 240 17.68 20.86 11.00
C LYS A 240 18.65 21.86 10.41
N GLU A 241 19.40 22.59 11.25
CA GLU A 241 20.28 23.69 10.85
C GLU A 241 21.71 23.22 10.62
N GLU A 242 22.24 22.35 11.47
CA GLU A 242 23.62 21.91 11.46
C GLU A 242 23.85 20.55 10.80
N PHE A 243 22.78 19.80 10.52
CA PHE A 243 22.82 18.43 9.97
C PHE A 243 23.55 17.42 10.88
N VAL A 244 23.84 17.81 12.10
CA VAL A 244 24.51 17.00 13.14
C VAL A 244 23.83 17.23 14.49
N LEU A 245 23.67 16.15 15.27
CA LEU A 245 23.22 16.20 16.66
C LEU A 245 24.03 15.20 17.47
N GLU A 246 24.80 15.68 18.47
CA GLU A 246 25.62 14.84 19.37
C GLU A 246 26.49 13.81 18.61
N GLY A 247 27.09 14.21 17.49
CA GLY A 247 27.90 13.34 16.64
C GLY A 247 27.13 12.47 15.65
N ILE A 248 25.81 12.49 15.69
CA ILE A 248 24.95 11.79 14.71
C ILE A 248 24.76 12.69 13.50
N ALA A 249 25.46 12.38 12.39
CA ALA A 249 25.44 13.19 11.18
C ALA A 249 24.36 12.73 10.19
N ALA A 250 23.79 13.69 9.45
CA ALA A 250 22.95 13.46 8.29
C ALA A 250 23.69 13.86 7.01
N VAL A 251 24.04 12.91 6.19
CA VAL A 251 24.95 13.09 5.03
C VAL A 251 24.31 13.81 3.84
N ASN A 252 23.00 13.96 3.82
CA ASN A 252 22.26 14.69 2.78
C ASN A 252 20.85 15.06 3.25
N ALA A 253 20.15 15.90 2.48
CA ALA A 253 18.81 16.41 2.81
C ALA A 253 17.76 15.30 3.03
N ALA A 254 17.81 14.21 2.28
CA ALA A 254 16.87 13.10 2.46
C ALA A 254 17.08 12.38 3.80
N VAL A 255 18.33 12.20 4.22
CA VAL A 255 18.68 11.64 5.52
C VAL A 255 18.26 12.59 6.65
N VAL A 256 18.45 13.91 6.48
CA VAL A 256 17.95 14.92 7.44
C VAL A 256 16.47 14.77 7.69
N VAL A 257 15.63 14.70 6.64
CA VAL A 257 14.17 14.56 6.77
C VAL A 257 13.83 13.30 7.57
N GLY A 258 14.49 12.18 7.30
CA GLY A 258 14.30 10.94 8.06
C GLY A 258 14.69 11.08 9.54
N LYS A 259 15.79 11.77 9.85
CA LYS A 259 16.22 12.06 11.22
C LYS A 259 15.27 13.02 11.93
N LEU A 260 14.77 14.05 11.24
CA LEU A 260 13.76 14.97 11.77
C LEU A 260 12.45 14.26 12.11
N GLN A 261 12.03 13.26 11.31
CA GLN A 261 10.85 12.47 11.62
C GLN A 261 11.07 11.56 12.85
N GLN A 262 12.26 11.00 13.03
CA GLN A 262 12.61 10.27 14.24
C GLN A 262 12.57 11.18 15.47
N LEU A 263 13.16 12.38 15.39
CA LEU A 263 13.13 13.37 16.48
C LEU A 263 11.69 13.84 16.81
N ALA A 264 10.84 14.00 15.79
CA ALA A 264 9.43 14.28 16.01
C ALA A 264 8.70 13.15 16.76
N SER A 265 9.21 11.91 16.70
CA SER A 265 8.75 10.78 17.51
C SER A 265 9.49 10.63 18.86
N GLY A 266 10.43 11.53 19.16
CA GLY A 266 11.14 11.62 20.44
C GLY A 266 12.49 10.92 20.50
N PHE A 267 12.97 10.30 19.42
CA PHE A 267 14.25 9.58 19.37
C PHE A 267 14.99 9.82 18.06
N ILE A 268 16.24 9.38 17.99
CA ILE A 268 17.03 9.31 16.76
C ILE A 268 17.89 8.05 16.75
N TYR A 269 18.09 7.43 15.57
CA TYR A 269 19.06 6.34 15.47
C TYR A 269 20.48 6.89 15.28
N ASP A 270 21.39 6.54 16.18
CA ASP A 270 22.83 6.58 15.91
C ASP A 270 23.21 5.38 15.03
N THR A 271 23.66 5.64 13.81
CA THR A 271 23.96 4.60 12.82
C THR A 271 25.45 4.49 12.64
N LYS A 272 26.06 3.40 13.08
CA LYS A 272 27.49 3.12 12.94
C LYS A 272 27.72 2.01 11.93
N VAL A 273 28.74 2.19 11.09
CA VAL A 273 29.22 1.14 10.19
C VAL A 273 30.21 0.29 10.98
N VAL A 274 29.94 -0.99 11.09
CA VAL A 274 30.80 -1.96 11.77
C VAL A 274 31.27 -3.04 10.80
N ALA A 275 32.45 -3.58 11.00
CA ALA A 275 32.91 -4.74 10.24
C ALA A 275 31.98 -5.94 10.48
N ALA A 276 31.59 -6.63 9.43
CA ALA A 276 30.83 -7.87 9.54
C ALA A 276 31.77 -9.06 9.84
N ASP A 277 31.21 -10.16 10.32
CA ASP A 277 31.97 -11.42 10.59
C ASP A 277 32.66 -11.99 9.33
N THR A 278 32.22 -11.53 8.14
CA THR A 278 32.84 -11.90 6.87
C THR A 278 33.88 -10.85 6.46
N PRO A 279 35.14 -11.18 6.24
CA PRO A 279 36.20 -10.25 5.84
C PRO A 279 35.81 -9.44 4.60
N GLY A 280 35.98 -8.12 4.67
CA GLY A 280 35.66 -7.17 3.59
C GLY A 280 34.18 -6.79 3.48
N ARG A 281 33.30 -7.28 4.35
CA ARG A 281 31.91 -6.82 4.46
C ARG A 281 31.73 -5.90 5.65
N PHE A 282 30.86 -4.92 5.46
CA PHE A 282 30.43 -4.00 6.51
C PHE A 282 28.93 -4.13 6.72
N THR A 283 28.53 -4.03 7.96
CA THR A 283 27.10 -3.95 8.38
C THR A 283 26.87 -2.64 9.09
N THR A 284 25.62 -2.21 9.16
CA THR A 284 25.23 -1.03 9.94
C THR A 284 24.51 -1.47 11.21
N THR A 285 24.95 -0.95 12.35
CA THR A 285 24.22 -1.03 13.62
C THR A 285 23.49 0.27 13.84
N GLN A 286 22.27 0.18 14.37
CA GLN A 286 21.45 1.34 14.71
C GLN A 286 21.10 1.26 16.19
N THR A 287 21.53 2.26 16.96
CA THR A 287 21.23 2.37 18.38
C THR A 287 20.30 3.56 18.58
N PRO A 288 19.12 3.41 19.20
CA PRO A 288 18.22 4.53 19.45
C PRO A 288 18.76 5.39 20.58
N VAL A 289 18.65 6.70 20.41
CA VAL A 289 18.92 7.71 21.44
C VAL A 289 17.63 8.48 21.68
N TRP A 290 17.08 8.39 22.86
CA TRP A 290 15.81 9.02 23.23
C TRP A 290 16.01 10.41 23.83
N TYR A 291 15.19 11.36 23.42
CA TYR A 291 15.17 12.74 23.91
C TYR A 291 13.84 13.15 24.52
N SER A 292 12.73 12.49 24.14
CA SER A 292 11.41 12.85 24.62
C SER A 292 10.43 11.66 24.49
N SER A 293 9.47 11.57 25.40
CA SER A 293 8.36 10.62 25.37
C SER A 293 7.02 11.25 24.96
N HIS A 294 7.01 12.52 24.59
CA HIS A 294 5.82 13.37 24.41
C HIS A 294 4.68 12.74 23.60
N LYS A 295 4.98 12.06 22.49
CA LYS A 295 3.93 11.37 21.70
C LYS A 295 3.33 10.18 22.45
N PHE A 296 4.15 9.45 23.17
CA PHE A 296 3.69 8.29 23.93
C PHE A 296 2.88 8.71 25.16
N ASP A 297 3.27 9.80 25.82
CA ASP A 297 2.53 10.35 26.95
C ASP A 297 1.16 10.89 26.48
N ARG A 298 1.13 11.58 25.34
CA ARG A 298 -0.13 11.99 24.72
C ARG A 298 -0.97 10.81 24.21
N LEU A 299 -0.34 9.71 23.80
CA LEU A 299 -1.04 8.47 23.45
C LEU A 299 -1.70 7.84 24.68
N ASP A 300 -1.02 7.81 25.83
CA ASP A 300 -1.59 7.32 27.11
C ASP A 300 -2.86 8.10 27.47
N GLU A 301 -2.83 9.44 27.37
CA GLU A 301 -3.99 10.30 27.60
C GLU A 301 -5.12 9.99 26.61
N LEU A 302 -4.81 9.90 25.32
CA LEU A 302 -5.79 9.60 24.27
C LEU A 302 -6.48 8.24 24.49
N LEU A 303 -5.73 7.21 24.90
CA LEU A 303 -6.29 5.89 25.18
C LEU A 303 -7.22 5.93 26.38
N GLN A 304 -6.89 6.71 27.42
CA GLN A 304 -7.78 6.94 28.57
C GLN A 304 -9.03 7.71 28.16
N GLU A 305 -8.91 8.81 27.40
CA GLU A 305 -10.03 9.58 26.86
C GLU A 305 -10.99 8.66 26.05
N ASN A 306 -10.44 7.70 25.33
CA ASN A 306 -11.16 6.70 24.56
C ASN A 306 -11.64 5.49 25.37
N GLN A 307 -11.53 5.52 26.72
CA GLN A 307 -11.98 4.47 27.64
C GLN A 307 -11.37 3.09 27.30
N HIS A 308 -10.12 3.05 26.85
CA HIS A 308 -9.41 1.84 26.44
C HIS A 308 -10.17 0.97 25.42
N ALA A 309 -10.98 1.60 24.55
CA ALA A 309 -11.63 0.89 23.47
C ALA A 309 -10.60 0.25 22.52
N ASN A 310 -10.93 -0.90 21.95
CA ASN A 310 -10.04 -1.62 21.05
C ASN A 310 -9.52 -0.70 19.93
N THR A 311 -8.20 -0.53 19.89
CA THR A 311 -7.55 0.47 19.05
C THR A 311 -6.39 -0.14 18.26
N ILE A 312 -6.32 0.17 16.96
CA ILE A 312 -5.13 -0.09 16.15
C ILE A 312 -4.15 1.07 16.36
N ILE A 313 -2.89 0.77 16.67
CA ILE A 313 -1.81 1.76 16.71
C ILE A 313 -0.88 1.51 15.53
N ALA A 314 -0.86 2.46 14.60
CA ALA A 314 0.02 2.43 13.44
C ALA A 314 1.35 3.11 13.77
N TYR A 315 2.46 2.40 13.58
CA TYR A 315 3.83 2.86 13.85
C TYR A 315 4.71 2.72 12.60
N THR A 316 5.79 3.50 12.52
CA THR A 316 6.71 3.49 11.37
C THR A 316 8.08 2.87 11.71
N TYR A 317 8.56 3.07 12.93
CA TYR A 317 9.90 2.68 13.35
C TYR A 317 9.90 1.49 14.31
N LYS A 318 10.94 0.66 14.23
CA LYS A 318 11.12 -0.48 15.16
C LYS A 318 11.21 -0.03 16.60
N GLU A 319 11.78 1.15 16.85
CA GLU A 319 11.91 1.69 18.18
C GLU A 319 10.57 2.14 18.76
N GLU A 320 9.68 2.70 17.93
CA GLU A 320 8.30 2.96 18.35
C GLU A 320 7.60 1.66 18.76
N LEU A 321 7.80 0.57 18.00
CA LEU A 321 7.25 -0.74 18.38
C LEU A 321 7.83 -1.25 19.71
N ALA A 322 9.13 -1.09 19.92
CA ALA A 322 9.78 -1.50 21.16
C ALA A 322 9.22 -0.74 22.37
N GLU A 323 9.08 0.58 22.27
CA GLU A 323 8.51 1.41 23.32
C GLU A 323 7.01 1.12 23.55
N LEU A 324 6.24 0.91 22.48
CA LEU A 324 4.82 0.51 22.60
C LEU A 324 4.69 -0.84 23.34
N LYS A 325 5.51 -1.83 23.04
CA LYS A 325 5.50 -3.12 23.75
C LYS A 325 5.95 -2.99 25.21
N ARG A 326 6.88 -2.07 25.49
CA ARG A 326 7.31 -1.78 26.87
C ARG A 326 6.19 -1.14 27.70
N ARG A 327 5.47 -0.16 27.14
CA ARG A 327 4.35 0.53 27.81
C ARG A 327 3.10 -0.34 27.89
N TYR A 328 2.82 -1.09 26.83
CA TYR A 328 1.62 -1.94 26.72
C TYR A 328 2.01 -3.42 26.51
N PRO A 329 2.42 -4.14 27.55
CA PRO A 329 2.91 -5.52 27.42
C PRO A 329 1.88 -6.51 26.88
N LYS A 330 0.58 -6.19 26.96
CA LYS A 330 -0.52 -7.00 26.42
C LYS A 330 -0.85 -6.70 24.95
N ALA A 331 -0.27 -5.64 24.38
CA ALA A 331 -0.48 -5.27 22.99
C ALA A 331 0.06 -6.36 22.05
N GLN A 332 -0.66 -6.63 20.98
CA GLN A 332 -0.34 -7.68 20.02
C GLN A 332 0.03 -7.08 18.66
N THR A 333 0.77 -7.82 17.86
CA THR A 333 1.15 -7.45 16.50
C THR A 333 0.52 -8.39 15.48
N LEU A 334 0.55 -8.03 14.20
CA LEU A 334 0.05 -8.90 13.12
C LEU A 334 0.86 -10.20 12.94
N ASP A 335 2.02 -10.33 13.58
CA ASP A 335 2.87 -11.52 13.52
C ASP A 335 2.52 -12.55 14.63
N ASP A 336 1.69 -12.16 15.60
CA ASP A 336 1.22 -13.04 16.67
C ASP A 336 0.19 -14.05 16.13
N ALA A 337 0.39 -15.33 16.38
CA ALA A 337 -0.44 -16.40 15.83
C ALA A 337 -1.93 -16.23 16.23
N GLY A 338 -2.85 -16.27 15.26
CA GLY A 338 -4.29 -16.16 15.49
C GLY A 338 -4.75 -14.77 16.00
N VAL A 339 -3.94 -13.72 15.83
CA VAL A 339 -4.27 -12.38 16.32
C VAL A 339 -5.48 -11.77 15.61
N ILE A 340 -5.66 -12.05 14.32
CA ILE A 340 -6.77 -11.48 13.53
C ILE A 340 -8.11 -11.99 14.06
N GLU A 341 -8.19 -13.28 14.36
CA GLU A 341 -9.39 -13.91 14.93
C GLU A 341 -9.67 -13.36 16.34
N ARG A 342 -8.62 -13.24 17.17
CA ARG A 342 -8.76 -12.65 18.52
C ARG A 342 -9.15 -11.17 18.47
N TRP A 343 -8.55 -10.39 17.57
CA TRP A 343 -8.92 -8.99 17.35
C TRP A 343 -10.39 -8.88 16.94
N ASN A 344 -10.81 -9.61 15.92
CA ASN A 344 -12.20 -9.59 15.43
C ASN A 344 -13.22 -10.12 16.45
N ALA A 345 -12.77 -10.92 17.42
CA ALA A 345 -13.59 -11.34 18.56
C ALA A 345 -13.58 -10.32 19.73
N GLY A 346 -12.96 -9.15 19.57
CA GLY A 346 -12.88 -8.10 20.60
C GLY A 346 -11.95 -8.43 21.79
N LYS A 347 -11.05 -9.41 21.63
CA LYS A 347 -10.16 -9.92 22.71
C LYS A 347 -8.76 -9.27 22.71
N VAL A 348 -8.52 -8.31 21.84
CA VAL A 348 -7.25 -7.58 21.75
C VAL A 348 -7.55 -6.10 21.90
N GLU A 349 -7.11 -5.50 22.98
CA GLU A 349 -7.31 -4.09 23.29
C GLU A 349 -6.46 -3.20 22.35
N LEU A 350 -5.18 -3.52 22.21
CA LEU A 350 -4.26 -2.78 21.36
C LEU A 350 -3.62 -3.68 20.32
N LEU A 351 -3.84 -3.37 19.03
CA LEU A 351 -3.22 -4.04 17.90
C LEU A 351 -2.18 -3.12 17.25
N LEU A 352 -0.90 -3.47 17.37
CA LEU A 352 0.22 -2.70 16.83
C LEU A 352 0.46 -3.10 15.36
N VAL A 353 0.41 -2.12 14.47
CA VAL A 353 0.41 -2.37 13.03
C VAL A 353 1.42 -1.49 12.31
N HIS A 354 2.34 -2.08 11.58
CA HIS A 354 3.15 -1.32 10.64
C HIS A 354 2.37 -1.13 9.32
N PRO A 355 2.20 0.10 8.78
CA PRO A 355 1.38 0.35 7.58
C PRO A 355 1.74 -0.53 6.37
N LYS A 356 3.01 -0.85 6.16
CA LYS A 356 3.43 -1.80 5.10
C LYS A 356 2.91 -3.22 5.31
N SER A 357 2.68 -3.63 6.54
CA SER A 357 2.13 -4.95 6.88
C SER A 357 0.61 -4.98 6.83
N ALA A 358 -0.04 -3.83 7.11
CA ALA A 358 -1.49 -3.67 7.02
C ALA A 358 -2.00 -3.68 5.57
N GLY A 359 -1.16 -3.33 4.60
CA GLY A 359 -1.52 -3.17 3.19
C GLY A 359 -2.08 -4.42 2.50
N HIS A 360 -2.25 -5.56 3.18
CA HIS A 360 -2.45 -6.84 2.51
C HIS A 360 -3.68 -7.61 3.02
N GLY A 361 -4.87 -7.24 2.49
CA GLY A 361 -6.06 -8.11 2.50
C GLY A 361 -6.65 -8.48 3.86
N LEU A 362 -6.20 -7.85 4.96
CA LEU A 362 -6.66 -8.17 6.30
C LEU A 362 -8.06 -7.59 6.54
N ASN A 363 -8.90 -8.36 7.21
CA ASN A 363 -10.23 -7.96 7.67
C ASN A 363 -10.14 -7.66 9.17
N LEU A 364 -10.06 -6.38 9.54
CA LEU A 364 -9.94 -5.96 10.94
C LEU A 364 -11.17 -5.16 11.43
N GLN A 365 -12.18 -4.98 10.58
CA GLN A 365 -13.35 -4.14 10.84
C GLN A 365 -14.27 -4.62 11.97
N TYR A 366 -14.14 -5.87 12.42
CA TYR A 366 -15.02 -6.41 13.45
C TYR A 366 -14.48 -6.25 14.88
N GLY A 367 -13.17 -5.97 15.03
CA GLY A 367 -12.50 -5.93 16.33
C GLY A 367 -12.50 -4.59 17.00
N GLY A 368 -12.76 -3.51 16.26
CA GLY A 368 -12.75 -2.14 16.78
C GLY A 368 -13.06 -1.11 15.70
N SER A 369 -13.12 0.16 16.11
CA SER A 369 -13.40 1.29 15.22
C SER A 369 -12.43 2.45 15.38
N LYS A 370 -11.34 2.27 16.12
CA LYS A 370 -10.35 3.33 16.39
C LYS A 370 -8.98 2.96 15.84
N ILE A 371 -8.33 3.95 15.21
CA ILE A 371 -6.96 3.85 14.73
C ILE A 371 -6.19 5.09 15.11
N VAL A 372 -4.98 4.93 15.63
CA VAL A 372 -4.04 6.01 15.95
C VAL A 372 -2.81 5.86 15.07
N PHE A 373 -2.47 6.87 14.30
CA PHE A 373 -1.16 6.97 13.67
C PHE A 373 -0.20 7.68 14.63
N LEU A 374 0.65 6.91 15.31
CA LEU A 374 1.71 7.43 16.18
C LEU A 374 2.75 8.21 15.35
N SER A 375 3.08 7.68 14.19
CA SER A 375 3.85 8.35 13.14
C SER A 375 3.24 8.10 11.78
N LEU A 376 3.28 9.11 10.90
CA LEU A 376 2.68 9.06 9.58
C LEU A 376 3.61 8.42 8.55
N PRO A 377 3.11 7.57 7.65
CA PRO A 377 3.84 7.18 6.45
C PRO A 377 3.85 8.33 5.43
N TRP A 378 4.92 8.46 4.64
CA TRP A 378 4.98 9.39 3.50
C TRP A 378 4.08 9.00 2.32
N SER A 379 3.58 7.78 2.32
CA SER A 379 2.76 7.21 1.25
C SER A 379 1.28 7.34 1.58
N LEU A 380 0.54 8.07 0.75
CA LEU A 380 -0.93 8.15 0.84
C LEU A 380 -1.55 6.75 0.73
N GLU A 381 -1.04 5.92 -0.17
CA GLU A 381 -1.49 4.54 -0.35
C GLU A 381 -1.42 3.74 0.96
N LEU A 382 -0.30 3.80 1.69
CA LEU A 382 -0.14 3.10 2.96
C LEU A 382 -1.06 3.67 4.05
N TYR A 383 -1.26 4.98 4.07
CA TYR A 383 -2.16 5.66 4.99
C TYR A 383 -3.60 5.18 4.76
N GLU A 384 -4.09 5.26 3.53
CA GLU A 384 -5.46 4.87 3.16
C GLU A 384 -5.71 3.36 3.30
N GLN A 385 -4.73 2.53 2.89
CA GLN A 385 -4.82 1.07 3.07
C GLN A 385 -4.94 0.69 4.55
N THR A 386 -4.23 1.38 5.43
CA THR A 386 -4.28 1.10 6.88
C THR A 386 -5.65 1.47 7.45
N ILE A 387 -6.21 2.63 7.12
CA ILE A 387 -7.57 3.03 7.49
C ILE A 387 -8.61 2.07 6.92
N GLY A 388 -8.47 1.68 5.67
CA GLY A 388 -9.37 0.76 4.98
C GLY A 388 -9.39 -0.67 5.54
N ARG A 389 -8.59 -0.99 6.58
CA ARG A 389 -8.73 -2.25 7.34
C ARG A 389 -9.87 -2.20 8.36
N LEU A 390 -10.20 -1.00 8.84
CA LEU A 390 -11.33 -0.75 9.73
C LEU A 390 -12.52 -0.14 8.98
N HIS A 391 -12.30 0.88 8.16
CA HIS A 391 -13.34 1.60 7.43
C HIS A 391 -13.65 0.88 6.11
N ARG A 392 -14.51 -0.11 6.18
CA ARG A 392 -14.91 -0.95 5.04
C ARG A 392 -16.26 -1.64 5.29
N SER A 393 -16.80 -2.28 4.25
CA SER A 393 -18.04 -3.04 4.34
C SER A 393 -18.02 -4.05 5.49
N GLY A 394 -19.08 -4.07 6.29
CA GLY A 394 -19.20 -4.88 7.52
C GLY A 394 -18.77 -4.19 8.80
N GLN A 395 -18.23 -2.97 8.74
CA GLN A 395 -18.07 -2.11 9.91
C GLN A 395 -19.44 -1.54 10.30
N THR A 396 -19.76 -1.59 11.58
CA THR A 396 -21.05 -1.13 12.13
C THR A 396 -20.97 0.13 12.96
N GLN A 397 -19.74 0.61 13.23
CA GLN A 397 -19.47 1.81 14.00
C GLN A 397 -18.70 2.84 13.16
N ASP A 398 -18.90 4.11 13.43
CA ASP A 398 -18.07 5.16 12.86
C ASP A 398 -16.60 4.96 13.21
N VAL A 399 -15.75 5.12 12.22
CA VAL A 399 -14.30 4.91 12.39
C VAL A 399 -13.63 6.23 12.76
N TRP A 400 -12.88 6.21 13.84
CA TRP A 400 -12.10 7.34 14.33
C TRP A 400 -10.62 7.16 14.05
N CYS A 401 -10.08 8.04 13.22
CA CYS A 401 -8.67 8.06 12.85
C CYS A 401 -7.98 9.23 13.56
N TYR A 402 -7.15 8.94 14.54
CA TYR A 402 -6.35 9.93 15.26
C TYR A 402 -4.97 10.02 14.64
N VAL A 403 -4.54 11.23 14.31
CA VAL A 403 -3.25 11.50 13.69
C VAL A 403 -2.40 12.31 14.68
N MET A 404 -1.36 11.70 15.22
CA MET A 404 -0.47 12.36 16.18
C MET A 404 0.56 13.19 15.45
N LEU A 405 0.57 14.49 15.73
CA LEU A 405 1.42 15.48 15.07
C LEU A 405 2.21 16.27 16.11
N THR A 406 3.54 16.21 16.04
CA THR A 406 4.39 17.09 16.83
C THR A 406 4.45 18.47 16.19
N ASN A 407 4.06 19.49 16.95
CA ASN A 407 3.95 20.86 16.47
C ASN A 407 5.28 21.41 15.94
N LYS A 408 5.23 22.19 14.85
CA LYS A 408 6.38 22.84 14.19
C LYS A 408 7.46 21.88 13.68
N THR A 409 7.10 20.64 13.43
CA THR A 409 8.00 19.59 12.91
C THR A 409 7.65 19.13 11.51
N VAL A 410 8.40 18.16 11.02
CA VAL A 410 8.15 17.49 9.73
C VAL A 410 6.81 16.74 9.70
N ASP A 411 6.23 16.39 10.86
CA ASP A 411 4.91 15.73 10.92
C ASP A 411 3.83 16.57 10.24
N GLU A 412 3.83 17.89 10.46
CA GLU A 412 2.87 18.80 9.81
C GLU A 412 3.07 18.81 8.28
N ARG A 413 4.33 18.74 7.83
CA ARG A 413 4.65 18.69 6.39
C ARG A 413 4.24 17.37 5.75
N ILE A 414 4.42 16.24 6.46
CA ILE A 414 3.95 14.93 6.01
C ILE A 414 2.43 14.95 5.90
N TRP A 415 1.76 15.48 6.90
CA TRP A 415 0.31 15.57 6.95
C TRP A 415 -0.26 16.41 5.80
N ALA A 416 0.30 17.60 5.57
CA ALA A 416 -0.06 18.44 4.43
C ALA A 416 0.18 17.72 3.09
N ALA A 417 1.32 17.07 2.92
CA ALA A 417 1.65 16.32 1.70
C ALA A 417 0.70 15.13 1.45
N LEU A 418 0.18 14.49 2.49
CA LEU A 418 -0.84 13.45 2.34
C LEU A 418 -2.17 14.02 1.87
N HIS A 419 -2.57 15.20 2.38
CA HIS A 419 -3.77 15.91 1.92
C HIS A 419 -3.66 16.35 0.46
N ASP A 420 -2.55 16.95 0.07
CA ASP A 420 -2.31 17.36 -1.32
C ASP A 420 -2.38 16.19 -2.29
N LYS A 421 -1.75 15.07 -1.94
CA LYS A 421 -1.81 13.83 -2.75
C LYS A 421 -3.22 13.25 -2.83
N ARG A 422 -3.99 13.32 -1.76
CA ARG A 422 -5.39 12.90 -1.74
C ARG A 422 -6.23 13.76 -2.68
N THR A 423 -6.06 15.08 -2.65
CA THR A 423 -6.74 16.01 -3.55
C THR A 423 -6.46 15.65 -5.01
N VAL A 424 -5.20 15.39 -5.39
CA VAL A 424 -4.83 14.96 -6.75
C VAL A 424 -5.49 13.62 -7.10
N SER A 425 -5.54 12.68 -6.16
CA SER A 425 -6.19 11.37 -6.37
C SER A 425 -7.71 11.50 -6.56
N ASP A 426 -8.36 12.36 -5.79
CA ASP A 426 -9.80 12.61 -5.87
C ASP A 426 -10.17 13.29 -7.19
N ILE A 427 -9.38 14.28 -7.64
CA ILE A 427 -9.55 14.91 -8.96
C ILE A 427 -9.37 13.85 -10.07
N ALA A 428 -8.32 13.04 -10.01
CA ALA A 428 -8.08 11.97 -10.98
C ALA A 428 -9.25 10.98 -11.06
N MET A 429 -9.83 10.62 -9.92
CA MET A 429 -11.01 9.75 -9.86
C MET A 429 -12.23 10.44 -10.48
N GLY A 430 -12.45 11.72 -10.19
CA GLY A 430 -13.54 12.51 -10.78
C GLY A 430 -13.47 12.60 -12.31
N GLU A 431 -12.27 12.75 -12.88
CA GLU A 431 -12.07 12.79 -14.34
C GLU A 431 -12.33 11.44 -15.02
N LEU A 432 -12.20 10.34 -14.29
CA LEU A 432 -12.47 8.99 -14.80
C LEU A 432 -13.95 8.60 -14.71
N CYS A 433 -14.71 9.18 -13.77
CA CYS A 433 -16.16 8.99 -13.67
C CYS A 433 -16.87 9.77 -14.75
#